data_22d8f88d90920a0d58e7e90cd7e90e9e
#
_entry.id   22d8f88d90920a0d58e7e90cd7e90e9e
#
_cell.length_a   1.000
_cell.length_b   1.000
_cell.length_c   1.000
_cell.angle_alpha   90.00
_cell.angle_beta   90.00
_cell.angle_gamma   90.00
#
_symmetry.space_group_name_H-M   'P 1'
#
loop_
_entity.id
_entity.type
_entity.pdbx_description
1 polymer ?
#
loop_
_entity_poly.entity_id
_entity_poly.type
_entity_poly.pdbx_seq_one_letter_code
_entity_poly.pdbx_strand_id
1 'polypeptide(L)'
;MIRLLTLPAGFILDLLMGDPRWLYHPVCFIGNLISILEKGIRKVFPKTDKGERVGGILEVVLVCFITFFIPYVVIHLFYKWNFWLGFALETFWCGQLLATKSLKVESMKVYDRLKNGTIEEARYAVSMIVGRDTQALSEIGVTKAAVETVAENSSDGIIAPMFYMAIGGIPLMFLYKGINTMDSMLGYKNDKYLHFGRCAARLDDVANYIPARISGWLMALSTVFVGMDTKNAVKIYRRDRRNHASPNSAQTEAAMAGALDVQLAGNAYYFGKLYEKPTIGDPIRPVEIEDIPRANKLLYATCIVGAILFFGLSVLLKTVL
;
A
#
# COMPACT_ATOMS: atom_id res chain seq x y z
N MET A 1 -1.37 -24.44 -16.17
CA MET A 1 -2.65 -24.01 -15.54
C MET A 1 -2.59 -23.94 -14.01
N ILE A 2 -2.13 -24.98 -13.30
CA ILE A 2 -2.09 -25.00 -11.81
C ILE A 2 -1.33 -23.82 -11.21
N ARG A 3 -0.20 -23.40 -11.80
CA ARG A 3 0.57 -22.25 -11.33
C ARG A 3 -0.22 -20.92 -11.31
N LEU A 4 -1.27 -20.78 -12.11
CA LEU A 4 -2.14 -19.60 -12.05
C LEU A 4 -2.92 -19.50 -10.73
N LEU A 5 -3.09 -20.61 -10.03
CA LEU A 5 -3.78 -20.65 -8.74
C LEU A 5 -2.94 -20.07 -7.59
N THR A 6 -1.65 -19.74 -7.80
CA THR A 6 -0.80 -19.13 -6.77
C THR A 6 -1.34 -17.79 -6.27
N LEU A 7 -1.90 -16.94 -7.17
CA LEU A 7 -2.49 -15.66 -6.78
C LEU A 7 -3.76 -15.84 -5.91
N PRO A 8 -4.80 -16.57 -6.34
CA PRO A 8 -5.98 -16.77 -5.48
C PRO A 8 -5.66 -17.55 -4.21
N ALA A 9 -4.76 -18.54 -4.25
CA ALA A 9 -4.35 -19.29 -3.07
C ALA A 9 -3.55 -18.40 -2.09
N GLY A 10 -2.64 -17.55 -2.58
CA GLY A 10 -1.91 -16.57 -1.78
C GLY A 10 -2.83 -15.54 -1.16
N PHE A 11 -3.83 -15.05 -1.89
CA PHE A 11 -4.84 -14.13 -1.34
C PHE A 11 -5.66 -14.80 -0.21
N ILE A 12 -6.11 -16.05 -0.40
CA ILE A 12 -6.78 -16.79 0.66
C ILE A 12 -5.86 -16.98 1.86
N LEU A 13 -4.58 -17.24 1.64
CA LEU A 13 -3.59 -17.39 2.72
C LEU A 13 -3.42 -16.09 3.51
N ASP A 14 -3.33 -14.91 2.84
CA ASP A 14 -3.33 -13.61 3.52
C ASP A 14 -4.60 -13.40 4.36
N LEU A 15 -5.78 -13.69 3.82
CA LEU A 15 -7.04 -13.57 4.57
C LEU A 15 -7.10 -14.46 5.82
N LEU A 16 -6.47 -15.64 5.77
CA LEU A 16 -6.47 -16.59 6.89
C LEU A 16 -5.38 -16.29 7.91
N MET A 17 -4.15 -16.05 7.48
CA MET A 17 -3.00 -15.89 8.36
C MET A 17 -2.69 -14.41 8.68
N GLY A 18 -2.74 -13.52 7.70
CA GLY A 18 -2.18 -12.17 7.83
C GLY A 18 -0.66 -12.23 8.10
N ASP A 19 -0.16 -11.27 8.88
CA ASP A 19 1.27 -11.15 9.22
C ASP A 19 1.52 -11.57 10.68
N PRO A 20 1.69 -12.86 10.98
CA PRO A 20 1.96 -13.31 12.33
C PRO A 20 3.35 -12.85 12.79
N ARG A 21 3.45 -12.25 13.98
CA ARG A 21 4.69 -11.63 14.49
C ARG A 21 5.87 -12.57 14.65
N TRP A 22 5.62 -13.89 14.77
CA TRP A 22 6.67 -14.90 14.89
C TRP A 22 7.33 -15.24 13.55
N LEU A 23 6.69 -14.84 12.43
CA LEU A 23 7.19 -15.11 11.09
C LEU A 23 7.92 -13.88 10.55
N TYR A 24 9.19 -14.07 10.14
CA TYR A 24 9.97 -12.98 9.56
C TYR A 24 9.40 -12.56 8.20
N HIS A 25 8.95 -11.32 8.13
CA HIS A 25 8.23 -10.82 6.98
C HIS A 25 9.17 -10.34 5.87
N PRO A 26 8.93 -10.66 4.58
CA PRO A 26 9.79 -10.23 3.46
C PRO A 26 10.00 -8.71 3.40
N VAL A 27 9.01 -7.91 3.75
CA VAL A 27 9.13 -6.44 3.80
C VAL A 27 10.15 -5.98 4.85
N CYS A 28 10.27 -6.69 5.98
CA CYS A 28 11.33 -6.41 6.97
C CYS A 28 12.72 -6.68 6.38
N PHE A 29 12.86 -7.75 5.60
CA PHE A 29 14.11 -8.03 4.88
C PHE A 29 14.44 -6.90 3.89
N ILE A 30 13.46 -6.46 3.10
CA ILE A 30 13.60 -5.34 2.15
C ILE A 30 13.99 -4.06 2.90
N GLY A 31 13.32 -3.72 4.01
CA GLY A 31 13.65 -2.55 4.83
C GLY A 31 15.06 -2.58 5.41
N ASN A 32 15.51 -3.75 5.88
CA ASN A 32 16.88 -3.95 6.33
C ASN A 32 17.90 -3.79 5.19
N LEU A 33 17.61 -4.35 4.01
CA LEU A 33 18.44 -4.18 2.81
C LEU A 33 18.60 -2.70 2.45
N ILE A 34 17.50 -1.94 2.39
CA ILE A 34 17.51 -0.50 2.14
C ILE A 34 18.38 0.22 3.16
N SER A 35 18.20 -0.06 4.46
CA SER A 35 18.98 0.58 5.52
C SER A 35 20.48 0.28 5.46
N ILE A 36 20.85 -0.92 5.05
CA ILE A 36 22.25 -1.33 4.89
C ILE A 36 22.87 -0.61 3.69
N LEU A 37 22.16 -0.60 2.55
CA LEU A 37 22.60 0.07 1.33
C LEU A 37 22.72 1.58 1.52
N GLU A 38 21.72 2.24 2.13
CA GLU A 38 21.76 3.67 2.46
C GLU A 38 23.02 4.01 3.26
N LYS A 39 23.28 3.26 4.35
CA LYS A 39 24.45 3.47 5.19
C LYS A 39 25.78 3.30 4.43
N GLY A 40 25.86 2.30 3.54
CA GLY A 40 27.04 2.05 2.71
C GLY A 40 27.25 3.14 1.66
N ILE A 41 26.23 3.47 0.91
CA ILE A 41 26.26 4.45 -0.17
C ILE A 41 26.62 5.85 0.37
N ARG A 42 26.01 6.26 1.49
CA ARG A 42 26.30 7.56 2.13
C ARG A 42 27.73 7.69 2.68
N LYS A 43 28.49 6.59 2.81
CA LYS A 43 29.94 6.64 3.16
C LYS A 43 30.80 6.91 1.93
N VAL A 44 30.34 6.50 0.73
CA VAL A 44 31.11 6.59 -0.51
C VAL A 44 30.83 7.89 -1.25
N PHE A 45 29.57 8.36 -1.26
CA PHE A 45 29.18 9.56 -1.98
C PHE A 45 29.25 10.81 -1.11
N PRO A 46 29.71 11.97 -1.68
CA PRO A 46 29.82 13.22 -0.93
C PRO A 46 28.42 13.73 -0.53
N LYS A 47 28.37 14.41 0.63
CA LYS A 47 27.15 15.06 1.15
C LYS A 47 26.86 16.38 0.42
N THR A 48 26.70 16.29 -0.90
CA THR A 48 26.26 17.38 -1.77
C THR A 48 24.97 16.95 -2.46
N ASP A 49 24.15 17.89 -2.89
CA ASP A 49 22.90 17.60 -3.60
C ASP A 49 23.09 16.64 -4.76
N LYS A 50 24.19 16.80 -5.51
CA LYS A 50 24.53 15.93 -6.64
C LYS A 50 24.97 14.54 -6.16
N GLY A 51 25.81 14.47 -5.15
CA GLY A 51 26.28 13.21 -4.57
C GLY A 51 25.11 12.38 -3.99
N GLU A 52 24.23 13.03 -3.24
CA GLU A 52 23.04 12.37 -2.70
C GLU A 52 22.07 11.87 -3.78
N ARG A 53 21.87 12.65 -4.86
CA ARG A 53 21.04 12.19 -5.99
C ARG A 53 21.63 10.96 -6.69
N VAL A 54 22.94 10.95 -6.93
CA VAL A 54 23.62 9.80 -7.57
C VAL A 54 23.59 8.59 -6.63
N GLY A 55 23.85 8.79 -5.33
CA GLY A 55 23.75 7.75 -4.32
C GLY A 55 22.34 7.14 -4.25
N GLY A 56 21.30 7.99 -4.24
CA GLY A 56 19.91 7.53 -4.24
C GLY A 56 19.52 6.77 -5.51
N ILE A 57 20.03 7.16 -6.69
CA ILE A 57 19.83 6.39 -7.92
C ILE A 57 20.49 5.01 -7.83
N LEU A 58 21.73 4.95 -7.32
CA LEU A 58 22.43 3.68 -7.13
C LEU A 58 21.66 2.76 -6.17
N GLU A 59 21.13 3.31 -5.08
CA GLU A 59 20.33 2.54 -4.13
C GLU A 59 19.08 1.96 -4.79
N VAL A 60 18.33 2.77 -5.54
CA VAL A 60 17.15 2.32 -6.30
C VAL A 60 17.51 1.18 -7.24
N VAL A 61 18.59 1.30 -8.01
CA VAL A 61 19.03 0.25 -8.94
C VAL A 61 19.36 -1.05 -8.19
N LEU A 62 20.12 -0.95 -7.10
CA LEU A 62 20.53 -2.13 -6.31
C LEU A 62 19.32 -2.81 -5.65
N VAL A 63 18.43 -2.04 -5.00
CA VAL A 63 17.23 -2.60 -4.36
C VAL A 63 16.34 -3.26 -5.41
N CYS A 64 16.05 -2.59 -6.52
CA CYS A 64 15.24 -3.15 -7.60
C CYS A 64 15.84 -4.44 -8.17
N PHE A 65 17.17 -4.44 -8.41
CA PHE A 65 17.86 -5.63 -8.90
C PHE A 65 17.76 -6.79 -7.91
N ILE A 66 18.06 -6.56 -6.63
CA ILE A 66 18.06 -7.60 -5.60
C ILE A 66 16.65 -8.14 -5.36
N THR A 67 15.64 -7.25 -5.23
CA THR A 67 14.25 -7.64 -4.97
C THR A 67 13.58 -8.34 -6.14
N PHE A 68 14.06 -8.13 -7.36
CA PHE A 68 13.62 -8.88 -8.53
C PHE A 68 14.38 -10.19 -8.69
N PHE A 69 15.72 -10.12 -8.70
CA PHE A 69 16.58 -11.22 -9.14
C PHE A 69 16.63 -12.39 -8.13
N ILE A 70 16.70 -12.08 -6.83
CA ILE A 70 16.75 -13.15 -5.81
C ILE A 70 15.45 -13.98 -5.84
N PRO A 71 14.24 -13.40 -5.75
CA PRO A 71 13.02 -14.20 -5.85
C PRO A 71 12.88 -14.93 -7.19
N TYR A 72 13.32 -14.32 -8.30
CA TYR A 72 13.33 -14.97 -9.60
C TYR A 72 14.15 -16.26 -9.60
N VAL A 73 15.39 -16.20 -9.12
CA VAL A 73 16.28 -17.35 -9.06
C VAL A 73 15.74 -18.43 -8.11
N VAL A 74 15.32 -18.02 -6.92
CA VAL A 74 14.82 -18.96 -5.90
C VAL A 74 13.58 -19.69 -6.42
N ILE A 75 12.58 -18.97 -6.93
CA ILE A 75 11.36 -19.60 -7.48
C ILE A 75 11.69 -20.52 -8.65
N HIS A 76 12.59 -20.09 -9.56
CA HIS A 76 13.02 -20.92 -10.68
C HIS A 76 13.67 -22.24 -10.22
N LEU A 77 14.57 -22.17 -9.23
CA LEU A 77 15.23 -23.35 -8.67
C LEU A 77 14.25 -24.30 -7.98
N PHE A 78 13.30 -23.76 -7.21
CA PHE A 78 12.28 -24.56 -6.54
C PHE A 78 11.37 -25.28 -7.54
N TYR A 79 10.89 -24.59 -8.58
CA TYR A 79 10.10 -25.24 -9.65
C TYR A 79 10.91 -26.27 -10.45
N LYS A 80 12.21 -26.03 -10.64
CA LYS A 80 13.08 -27.00 -11.31
C LYS A 80 13.31 -28.24 -10.45
N TRP A 81 13.36 -28.08 -9.13
CA TRP A 81 13.54 -29.18 -8.20
C TRP A 81 12.25 -30.00 -8.02
N ASN A 82 11.13 -29.32 -7.68
CA ASN A 82 9.83 -29.94 -7.52
C ASN A 82 8.71 -28.92 -7.74
N PHE A 83 7.77 -29.24 -8.62
CA PHE A 83 6.65 -28.35 -8.97
C PHE A 83 5.84 -27.91 -7.72
N TRP A 84 5.53 -28.83 -6.82
CA TRP A 84 4.69 -28.54 -5.65
C TRP A 84 5.41 -27.70 -4.60
N LEU A 85 6.73 -27.87 -4.46
CA LEU A 85 7.54 -26.99 -3.60
C LEU A 85 7.62 -25.57 -4.17
N GLY A 86 7.80 -25.44 -5.49
CA GLY A 86 7.74 -24.15 -6.17
C GLY A 86 6.38 -23.47 -6.01
N PHE A 87 5.30 -24.22 -6.21
CA PHE A 87 3.92 -23.74 -6.03
C PHE A 87 3.65 -23.30 -4.58
N ALA A 88 4.04 -24.10 -3.60
CA ALA A 88 3.88 -23.78 -2.18
C ALA A 88 4.64 -22.50 -1.78
N LEU A 89 5.90 -22.38 -2.20
CA LEU A 89 6.72 -21.20 -1.92
C LEU A 89 6.17 -19.95 -2.61
N GLU A 90 5.76 -20.05 -3.87
CA GLU A 90 5.18 -18.93 -4.62
C GLU A 90 3.87 -18.46 -3.99
N THR A 91 3.00 -19.39 -3.60
CA THR A 91 1.75 -19.12 -2.87
C THR A 91 2.01 -18.47 -1.51
N PHE A 92 2.98 -18.99 -0.77
CA PHE A 92 3.34 -18.48 0.54
C PHE A 92 3.87 -17.03 0.45
N TRP A 93 4.81 -16.77 -0.44
CA TRP A 93 5.32 -15.41 -0.66
C TRP A 93 4.25 -14.45 -1.19
N CYS A 94 3.37 -14.94 -2.07
CA CYS A 94 2.24 -14.13 -2.53
C CYS A 94 1.36 -13.69 -1.34
N GLY A 95 1.01 -14.60 -0.43
CA GLY A 95 0.24 -14.27 0.76
C GLY A 95 0.95 -13.29 1.69
N GLN A 96 2.26 -13.45 1.90
CA GLN A 96 3.04 -12.54 2.76
C GLN A 96 3.25 -11.14 2.17
N LEU A 97 3.15 -10.96 0.86
CA LEU A 97 3.32 -9.65 0.22
C LEU A 97 2.00 -8.90 0.08
N LEU A 98 0.87 -9.52 0.44
CA LEU A 98 -0.44 -8.88 0.55
C LEU A 98 -0.68 -8.46 2.01
N ALA A 99 -1.43 -7.38 2.20
CA ALA A 99 -1.64 -6.79 3.52
C ALA A 99 -3.12 -6.68 3.90
N THR A 100 -4.01 -7.52 3.33
CA THR A 100 -5.47 -7.35 3.50
C THR A 100 -5.89 -7.55 4.95
N LYS A 101 -5.46 -8.66 5.55
CA LYS A 101 -5.82 -8.96 6.95
C LYS A 101 -5.10 -8.06 7.93
N SER A 102 -3.81 -7.81 7.73
CA SER A 102 -3.02 -6.96 8.63
C SER A 102 -3.50 -5.53 8.62
N LEU A 103 -3.85 -4.95 7.47
CA LEU A 103 -4.42 -3.61 7.39
C LEU A 103 -5.74 -3.49 8.15
N LYS A 104 -6.63 -4.49 8.01
CA LYS A 104 -7.85 -4.55 8.82
C LYS A 104 -7.53 -4.64 10.31
N VAL A 105 -6.65 -5.55 10.71
CA VAL A 105 -6.32 -5.77 12.13
C VAL A 105 -5.75 -4.49 12.75
N GLU A 106 -4.81 -3.83 12.08
CA GLU A 106 -4.17 -2.63 12.63
C GLU A 106 -5.14 -1.43 12.64
N SER A 107 -5.95 -1.21 11.61
CA SER A 107 -6.95 -0.14 11.61
C SER A 107 -8.07 -0.39 12.63
N MET A 108 -8.47 -1.64 12.85
CA MET A 108 -9.48 -1.98 13.88
C MET A 108 -8.95 -1.82 15.31
N LYS A 109 -7.63 -1.86 15.54
CA LYS A 109 -7.07 -1.46 16.84
C LYS A 109 -7.30 0.02 17.12
N VAL A 110 -7.19 0.88 16.09
CA VAL A 110 -7.50 2.31 16.23
C VAL A 110 -8.97 2.48 16.63
N TYR A 111 -9.89 1.78 15.93
CA TYR A 111 -11.31 1.79 16.26
C TYR A 111 -11.57 1.35 17.71
N ASP A 112 -10.95 0.25 18.15
CA ASP A 112 -11.10 -0.24 19.52
C ASP A 112 -10.62 0.78 20.57
N ARG A 113 -9.49 1.45 20.33
CA ARG A 113 -8.97 2.49 21.23
C ARG A 113 -9.84 3.74 21.25
N LEU A 114 -10.41 4.15 20.11
CA LEU A 114 -11.37 5.26 20.05
C LEU A 114 -12.65 4.94 20.82
N LYS A 115 -13.12 3.69 20.76
CA LYS A 115 -14.39 3.28 21.35
C LYS A 115 -14.30 2.96 22.84
N ASN A 116 -13.22 2.29 23.27
CA ASN A 116 -13.09 1.68 24.59
C ASN A 116 -11.88 2.19 25.39
N GLY A 117 -11.00 2.99 24.77
CA GLY A 117 -9.76 3.51 25.36
C GLY A 117 -9.75 5.01 25.54
N THR A 118 -8.55 5.56 25.67
CA THR A 118 -8.30 7.01 25.73
C THR A 118 -7.88 7.55 24.40
N ILE A 119 -7.97 8.89 24.20
CA ILE A 119 -7.53 9.54 22.95
C ILE A 119 -6.02 9.36 22.74
N GLU A 120 -5.22 9.31 23.81
CA GLU A 120 -3.78 9.07 23.76
C GLU A 120 -3.47 7.68 23.23
N GLU A 121 -4.20 6.66 23.67
CA GLU A 121 -4.08 5.29 23.16
C GLU A 121 -4.49 5.20 21.69
N ALA A 122 -5.54 5.91 21.28
CA ALA A 122 -5.99 5.97 19.89
C ALA A 122 -4.96 6.68 18.99
N ARG A 123 -4.37 7.79 19.47
CA ARG A 123 -3.26 8.49 18.79
C ARG A 123 -2.03 7.60 18.64
N TYR A 124 -1.70 6.83 19.67
CA TYR A 124 -0.61 5.87 19.60
C TYR A 124 -0.93 4.75 18.57
N ALA A 125 -2.13 4.18 18.61
CA ALA A 125 -2.53 3.13 17.67
C ALA A 125 -2.46 3.63 16.21
N VAL A 126 -2.98 4.83 15.92
CA VAL A 126 -2.93 5.39 14.56
C VAL A 126 -1.51 5.75 14.13
N SER A 127 -0.63 6.16 15.05
CA SER A 127 0.79 6.46 14.74
C SER A 127 1.57 5.25 14.22
N MET A 128 1.08 4.04 14.49
CA MET A 128 1.69 2.80 14.00
C MET A 128 1.38 2.51 12.53
N ILE A 129 0.41 3.22 11.94
CA ILE A 129 -0.06 2.98 10.58
C ILE A 129 -0.04 4.21 9.67
N VAL A 130 0.34 5.40 10.20
CA VAL A 130 0.44 6.65 9.43
C VAL A 130 1.83 7.27 9.52
N GLY A 131 2.22 8.02 8.49
CA GLY A 131 3.50 8.74 8.47
C GLY A 131 3.44 10.20 8.96
N ARG A 132 2.26 10.68 9.42
CA ARG A 132 2.05 12.06 9.91
C ARG A 132 2.16 12.15 11.42
N ASP A 133 2.31 13.38 11.95
CA ASP A 133 2.27 13.64 13.39
C ASP A 133 0.85 13.37 13.93
N THR A 134 0.76 12.60 15.02
CA THR A 134 -0.55 12.16 15.56
C THR A 134 -0.87 12.75 16.93
N GLN A 135 0.12 13.36 17.60
CA GLN A 135 0.03 13.79 19.01
C GLN A 135 -1.08 14.82 19.29
N ALA A 136 -1.41 15.66 18.31
CA ALA A 136 -2.41 16.71 18.44
C ALA A 136 -3.74 16.37 17.73
N LEU A 137 -3.92 15.17 17.18
CA LEU A 137 -5.14 14.81 16.47
C LEU A 137 -6.32 14.72 17.42
N SER A 138 -7.46 15.30 17.03
CA SER A 138 -8.75 15.06 17.67
C SER A 138 -9.24 13.63 17.35
N GLU A 139 -10.28 13.16 18.00
CA GLU A 139 -10.93 11.88 17.69
C GLU A 139 -11.33 11.77 16.21
N ILE A 140 -11.92 12.83 15.65
CA ILE A 140 -12.23 12.92 14.22
C ILE A 140 -10.95 12.86 13.37
N GLY A 141 -9.88 13.53 13.80
CA GLY A 141 -8.59 13.50 13.12
C GLY A 141 -7.95 12.11 13.09
N VAL A 142 -8.02 11.37 14.20
CA VAL A 142 -7.56 9.98 14.30
C VAL A 142 -8.39 9.06 13.40
N THR A 143 -9.72 9.23 13.41
CA THR A 143 -10.63 8.46 12.55
C THR A 143 -10.35 8.70 11.07
N LYS A 144 -10.23 9.97 10.65
CA LYS A 144 -9.87 10.32 9.26
C LYS A 144 -8.55 9.68 8.85
N ALA A 145 -7.52 9.80 9.69
CA ALA A 145 -6.20 9.23 9.42
C ALA A 145 -6.25 7.70 9.22
N ALA A 146 -7.03 7.00 10.04
CA ALA A 146 -7.21 5.56 9.89
C ALA A 146 -7.96 5.19 8.59
N VAL A 147 -9.05 5.90 8.25
CA VAL A 147 -9.82 5.67 7.02
C VAL A 147 -8.99 5.96 5.78
N GLU A 148 -8.22 7.06 5.75
CA GLU A 148 -7.30 7.42 4.67
C GLU A 148 -6.23 6.34 4.47
N THR A 149 -5.66 5.83 5.56
CA THR A 149 -4.67 4.74 5.53
C THR A 149 -5.25 3.45 4.94
N VAL A 150 -6.49 3.09 5.33
CA VAL A 150 -7.19 1.93 4.76
C VAL A 150 -7.43 2.14 3.26
N ALA A 151 -7.83 3.33 2.85
CA ALA A 151 -8.06 3.66 1.44
C ALA A 151 -6.76 3.58 0.61
N GLU A 152 -5.70 4.26 1.02
CA GLU A 152 -4.41 4.31 0.33
C GLU A 152 -3.77 2.91 0.25
N ASN A 153 -3.68 2.21 1.37
CA ASN A 153 -3.05 0.89 1.40
C ASN A 153 -3.89 -0.22 0.76
N SER A 154 -5.18 0.01 0.47
CA SER A 154 -5.93 -0.90 -0.40
C SER A 154 -5.30 -0.98 -1.80
N SER A 155 -4.76 0.14 -2.31
CA SER A 155 -3.96 0.17 -3.53
C SER A 155 -2.56 -0.42 -3.30
N ASP A 156 -1.76 0.23 -2.46
CA ASP A 156 -0.32 0.00 -2.36
C ASP A 156 0.05 -1.30 -1.63
N GLY A 157 -0.80 -1.73 -0.71
CA GLY A 157 -0.62 -2.96 0.06
C GLY A 157 -1.23 -4.20 -0.58
N ILE A 158 -2.19 -4.05 -1.52
CA ILE A 158 -2.98 -5.20 -1.96
C ILE A 158 -3.19 -5.21 -3.48
N ILE A 159 -3.86 -4.22 -4.06
CA ILE A 159 -4.23 -4.22 -5.49
C ILE A 159 -3.00 -4.11 -6.39
N ALA A 160 -2.05 -3.24 -6.08
CA ALA A 160 -0.82 -3.10 -6.84
C ALA A 160 0.07 -4.36 -6.75
N PRO A 161 0.33 -4.97 -5.58
CA PRO A 161 0.97 -6.27 -5.50
C PRO A 161 0.28 -7.35 -6.33
N MET A 162 -1.07 -7.45 -6.30
CA MET A 162 -1.82 -8.40 -7.13
C MET A 162 -1.65 -8.15 -8.63
N PHE A 163 -1.65 -6.87 -9.04
CA PHE A 163 -1.42 -6.48 -10.42
C PHE A 163 -0.05 -6.96 -10.92
N TYR A 164 1.01 -6.71 -10.14
CA TYR A 164 2.37 -7.15 -10.49
C TYR A 164 2.53 -8.67 -10.44
N MET A 165 1.87 -9.33 -9.49
CA MET A 165 1.78 -10.80 -9.46
C MET A 165 1.12 -11.37 -10.71
N ALA A 166 0.05 -10.75 -11.19
CA ALA A 166 -0.67 -11.20 -12.38
C ALA A 166 0.16 -11.08 -13.68
N ILE A 167 1.01 -10.05 -13.78
CA ILE A 167 1.80 -9.77 -14.98
C ILE A 167 3.09 -10.60 -15.03
N GLY A 168 3.82 -10.68 -13.92
CA GLY A 168 5.15 -11.28 -13.91
C GLY A 168 5.47 -12.16 -12.70
N GLY A 169 4.44 -12.59 -11.95
CA GLY A 169 4.59 -13.48 -10.81
C GLY A 169 5.33 -12.84 -9.63
N ILE A 170 5.81 -13.70 -8.76
CA ILE A 170 6.51 -13.30 -7.53
C ILE A 170 7.69 -12.34 -7.76
N PRO A 171 8.52 -12.49 -8.81
CA PRO A 171 9.64 -11.55 -9.01
C PRO A 171 9.20 -10.10 -9.19
N LEU A 172 8.15 -9.85 -9.98
CA LEU A 172 7.62 -8.50 -10.16
C LEU A 172 6.86 -8.00 -8.92
N MET A 173 6.21 -8.88 -8.18
CA MET A 173 5.56 -8.53 -6.91
C MET A 173 6.58 -8.09 -5.85
N PHE A 174 7.72 -8.78 -5.73
CA PHE A 174 8.83 -8.36 -4.86
C PHE A 174 9.49 -7.06 -5.32
N LEU A 175 9.70 -6.89 -6.63
CA LEU A 175 10.22 -5.65 -7.19
C LEU A 175 9.33 -4.46 -6.81
N TYR A 176 8.02 -4.60 -7.01
CA TYR A 176 7.06 -3.57 -6.61
C TYR A 176 7.13 -3.28 -5.10
N LYS A 177 7.15 -4.31 -4.25
CA LYS A 177 7.28 -4.11 -2.79
C LYS A 177 8.60 -3.46 -2.42
N GLY A 178 9.69 -3.75 -3.14
CA GLY A 178 10.97 -3.06 -2.99
C GLY A 178 10.86 -1.57 -3.29
N ILE A 179 10.22 -1.20 -4.40
CA ILE A 179 9.97 0.19 -4.81
C ILE A 179 9.11 0.91 -3.75
N ASN A 180 7.99 0.33 -3.38
CA ASN A 180 7.06 0.90 -2.41
C ASN A 180 7.68 1.05 -1.01
N THR A 181 8.50 0.08 -0.57
CA THR A 181 9.20 0.16 0.72
C THR A 181 10.29 1.24 0.68
N MET A 182 11.00 1.41 -0.45
CA MET A 182 11.96 2.52 -0.59
C MET A 182 11.28 3.88 -0.48
N ASP A 183 10.13 4.09 -1.12
CA ASP A 183 9.39 5.35 -0.99
C ASP A 183 8.95 5.58 0.46
N SER A 184 8.38 4.58 1.11
CA SER A 184 7.94 4.66 2.51
C SER A 184 9.08 4.99 3.48
N MET A 185 10.34 4.58 3.18
CA MET A 185 11.51 4.83 4.04
C MET A 185 12.29 6.08 3.67
N LEU A 186 12.37 6.43 2.39
CA LEU A 186 13.27 7.45 1.84
C LEU A 186 12.53 8.60 1.15
N GLY A 187 11.25 8.45 0.82
CA GLY A 187 10.47 9.42 0.01
C GLY A 187 10.11 10.72 0.71
N TYR A 188 10.52 10.90 1.97
CA TYR A 188 10.21 12.11 2.75
C TYR A 188 10.91 13.34 2.21
N LYS A 189 10.19 14.49 2.16
CA LYS A 189 10.71 15.80 1.76
C LYS A 189 11.34 16.57 2.93
N ASN A 190 12.21 15.88 3.70
CA ASN A 190 13.01 16.51 4.77
C ASN A 190 14.46 16.65 4.30
N ASP A 191 15.28 17.37 5.08
CA ASP A 191 16.67 17.68 4.74
C ASP A 191 17.51 16.41 4.49
N LYS A 192 17.19 15.30 5.17
CA LYS A 192 17.90 14.02 5.02
C LYS A 192 17.63 13.35 3.68
N TYR A 193 16.41 13.43 3.16
CA TYR A 193 15.94 12.61 2.02
C TYR A 193 15.55 13.40 0.77
N LEU A 194 15.50 14.74 0.86
CA LEU A 194 15.07 15.61 -0.24
C LEU A 194 15.77 15.30 -1.59
N HIS A 195 17.07 15.03 -1.52
CA HIS A 195 17.87 14.71 -2.71
C HIS A 195 18.06 13.19 -2.88
N PHE A 196 18.32 12.48 -1.82
CA PHE A 196 18.61 11.06 -1.82
C PHE A 196 17.37 10.21 -2.17
N GLY A 197 16.24 10.46 -1.51
CA GLY A 197 15.00 9.69 -1.71
C GLY A 197 14.22 10.06 -2.97
N ARG A 198 14.61 11.13 -3.68
CA ARG A 198 13.86 11.64 -4.84
C ARG A 198 13.64 10.62 -5.95
N CYS A 199 14.63 9.75 -6.21
CA CYS A 199 14.53 8.72 -7.24
C CYS A 199 13.52 7.65 -6.83
N ALA A 200 13.57 7.21 -5.57
CA ALA A 200 12.64 6.22 -5.01
C ALA A 200 11.20 6.72 -5.08
N ALA A 201 10.92 7.95 -4.60
CA ALA A 201 9.58 8.54 -4.64
C ALA A 201 9.01 8.65 -6.07
N ARG A 202 9.83 9.08 -7.04
CA ARG A 202 9.39 9.16 -8.43
C ARG A 202 9.15 7.80 -9.07
N LEU A 203 9.97 6.81 -8.73
CA LEU A 203 9.79 5.46 -9.25
C LEU A 203 8.51 4.83 -8.68
N ASP A 204 8.21 5.07 -7.41
CA ASP A 204 6.95 4.64 -6.78
C ASP A 204 5.74 5.31 -7.43
N ASP A 205 5.81 6.63 -7.70
CA ASP A 205 4.76 7.35 -8.42
C ASP A 205 4.46 6.72 -9.80
N VAL A 206 5.50 6.27 -10.52
CA VAL A 206 5.36 5.58 -11.81
C VAL A 206 4.84 4.16 -11.65
N ALA A 207 5.37 3.40 -10.71
CA ALA A 207 4.97 2.01 -10.46
C ALA A 207 3.49 1.93 -10.02
N ASN A 208 3.03 2.87 -9.22
CA ASN A 208 1.65 2.95 -8.75
C ASN A 208 0.69 3.61 -9.75
N TYR A 209 1.18 4.19 -10.84
CA TYR A 209 0.33 4.99 -11.73
C TYR A 209 -0.87 4.22 -12.29
N ILE A 210 -0.66 3.04 -12.84
CA ILE A 210 -1.73 2.17 -13.36
C ILE A 210 -2.50 1.48 -12.22
N PRO A 211 -1.84 0.80 -11.26
CA PRO A 211 -2.53 0.13 -10.17
C PRO A 211 -3.48 1.04 -9.37
N ALA A 212 -3.04 2.26 -9.01
CA ALA A 212 -3.86 3.18 -8.23
C ALA A 212 -5.17 3.56 -8.94
N ARG A 213 -5.12 3.75 -10.25
CA ARG A 213 -6.34 4.06 -11.04
C ARG A 213 -7.28 2.87 -11.14
N ILE A 214 -6.74 1.67 -11.30
CA ILE A 214 -7.53 0.44 -11.22
C ILE A 214 -8.13 0.32 -9.82
N SER A 215 -7.36 0.55 -8.75
CA SER A 215 -7.81 0.50 -7.36
C SER A 215 -8.97 1.46 -7.08
N GLY A 216 -8.85 2.71 -7.53
CA GLY A 216 -9.90 3.71 -7.35
C GLY A 216 -11.22 3.32 -8.04
N TRP A 217 -11.16 2.81 -9.27
CA TRP A 217 -12.33 2.29 -9.96
C TRP A 217 -12.90 1.04 -9.31
N LEU A 218 -12.05 0.08 -8.94
CA LEU A 218 -12.48 -1.14 -8.24
C LEU A 218 -13.18 -0.78 -6.93
N MET A 219 -12.62 0.15 -6.15
CA MET A 219 -13.21 0.60 -4.89
C MET A 219 -14.57 1.26 -5.11
N ALA A 220 -14.68 2.21 -6.06
CA ALA A 220 -15.93 2.88 -6.36
C ALA A 220 -17.03 1.91 -6.83
N LEU A 221 -16.68 0.89 -7.64
CA LEU A 221 -17.64 -0.11 -8.11
C LEU A 221 -17.97 -1.15 -7.03
N SER A 222 -17.03 -1.46 -6.14
CA SER A 222 -17.24 -2.44 -5.06
C SER A 222 -18.23 -1.96 -3.98
N THR A 223 -18.56 -0.67 -3.95
CA THR A 223 -19.61 -0.10 -3.06
C THR A 223 -20.97 -0.78 -3.23
N VAL A 224 -21.29 -1.27 -4.45
CA VAL A 224 -22.53 -2.02 -4.73
C VAL A 224 -22.64 -3.26 -3.83
N PHE A 225 -21.55 -3.97 -3.60
CA PHE A 225 -21.55 -5.22 -2.84
C PHE A 225 -21.67 -5.00 -1.32
N VAL A 226 -21.43 -3.78 -0.85
CA VAL A 226 -21.43 -3.45 0.57
C VAL A 226 -22.55 -2.46 0.96
N GLY A 227 -23.41 -2.09 0.00
CA GLY A 227 -24.56 -1.21 0.23
C GLY A 227 -24.17 0.23 0.54
N MET A 228 -23.08 0.75 -0.05
CA MET A 228 -22.65 2.16 0.07
C MET A 228 -23.03 2.97 -1.16
N ASP A 229 -22.91 4.31 -1.09
CA ASP A 229 -23.32 5.19 -2.20
C ASP A 229 -22.34 5.10 -3.39
N THR A 230 -22.69 4.25 -4.35
CA THR A 230 -21.93 4.07 -5.60
C THR A 230 -21.93 5.33 -6.45
N LYS A 231 -23.05 6.07 -6.51
CA LYS A 231 -23.14 7.27 -7.35
C LYS A 231 -22.23 8.36 -6.82
N ASN A 232 -22.24 8.57 -5.51
CA ASN A 232 -21.38 9.56 -4.89
C ASN A 232 -19.91 9.11 -4.92
N ALA A 233 -19.61 7.81 -4.69
CA ALA A 233 -18.26 7.27 -4.83
C ALA A 233 -17.66 7.54 -6.23
N VAL A 234 -18.41 7.28 -7.31
CA VAL A 234 -17.96 7.55 -8.69
C VAL A 234 -17.87 9.05 -8.95
N LYS A 235 -18.81 9.87 -8.47
CA LYS A 235 -18.79 11.34 -8.59
C LYS A 235 -17.53 11.92 -7.96
N ILE A 236 -17.29 11.61 -6.69
CA ILE A 236 -16.14 12.14 -5.94
C ILE A 236 -14.82 11.60 -6.52
N TYR A 237 -14.73 10.31 -6.84
CA TYR A 237 -13.57 9.76 -7.52
C TYR A 237 -13.19 10.53 -8.79
N ARG A 238 -14.16 10.83 -9.66
CA ARG A 238 -13.89 11.58 -10.90
C ARG A 238 -13.46 13.01 -10.65
N ARG A 239 -14.01 13.67 -9.63
CA ARG A 239 -13.73 15.06 -9.28
C ARG A 239 -12.40 15.21 -8.54
N ASP A 240 -12.17 14.40 -7.49
CA ASP A 240 -11.14 14.66 -6.47
C ASP A 240 -9.91 13.75 -6.56
N ARG A 241 -9.90 12.76 -7.45
CA ARG A 241 -8.78 11.79 -7.59
C ARG A 241 -7.40 12.40 -7.87
N ARG A 242 -7.29 13.70 -8.01
CA ARG A 242 -6.04 14.44 -8.21
C ARG A 242 -5.75 15.43 -7.09
N ASN A 243 -6.57 15.45 -6.04
CA ASN A 243 -6.44 16.38 -4.92
C ASN A 243 -5.45 15.87 -3.86
N HIS A 244 -4.28 15.43 -4.29
CA HIS A 244 -3.20 15.00 -3.42
C HIS A 244 -1.84 15.32 -4.03
N ALA A 245 -0.79 15.46 -3.18
CA ALA A 245 0.57 15.73 -3.63
C ALA A 245 1.19 14.54 -4.41
N SER A 246 0.84 13.28 -4.02
CA SER A 246 1.10 12.11 -4.84
C SER A 246 0.00 11.97 -5.90
N PRO A 247 0.34 11.61 -7.15
CA PRO A 247 -0.65 11.41 -8.20
C PRO A 247 -1.52 10.16 -8.00
N ASN A 248 -1.21 9.35 -6.98
CA ASN A 248 -1.77 8.02 -6.75
C ASN A 248 -2.66 7.93 -5.51
N SER A 249 -2.31 8.53 -4.37
CA SER A 249 -3.01 8.40 -3.08
C SER A 249 -4.48 8.81 -3.15
N ALA A 250 -4.79 9.95 -3.79
CA ALA A 250 -6.17 10.41 -3.92
C ALA A 250 -7.08 9.49 -4.76
N GLN A 251 -6.54 8.51 -5.49
CA GLN A 251 -7.37 7.63 -6.32
C GLN A 251 -8.33 6.81 -5.46
N THR A 252 -7.83 6.18 -4.42
CA THR A 252 -8.63 5.36 -3.49
C THR A 252 -9.26 6.21 -2.39
N GLU A 253 -8.58 7.25 -1.91
CA GLU A 253 -9.15 8.16 -0.91
C GLU A 253 -10.42 8.85 -1.42
N ALA A 254 -10.45 9.29 -2.69
CA ALA A 254 -11.63 9.93 -3.28
C ALA A 254 -12.80 8.95 -3.44
N ALA A 255 -12.52 7.71 -3.85
CA ALA A 255 -13.56 6.68 -3.92
C ALA A 255 -14.13 6.35 -2.53
N MET A 256 -13.25 6.23 -1.51
CA MET A 256 -13.63 5.98 -0.12
C MET A 256 -14.44 7.14 0.46
N ALA A 257 -14.00 8.38 0.29
CA ALA A 257 -14.68 9.57 0.77
C ALA A 257 -16.12 9.67 0.20
N GLY A 258 -16.26 9.43 -1.10
CA GLY A 258 -17.55 9.40 -1.75
C GLY A 258 -18.44 8.23 -1.32
N ALA A 259 -17.87 7.05 -1.09
CA ALA A 259 -18.59 5.88 -0.62
C ALA A 259 -19.15 6.04 0.80
N LEU A 260 -18.43 6.77 1.64
CA LEU A 260 -18.80 7.03 3.03
C LEU A 260 -19.57 8.34 3.24
N ASP A 261 -19.76 9.16 2.19
CA ASP A 261 -20.42 10.48 2.27
C ASP A 261 -19.74 11.45 3.25
N VAL A 262 -18.41 11.38 3.35
CA VAL A 262 -17.60 12.18 4.28
C VAL A 262 -16.52 12.97 3.56
N GLN A 263 -16.00 13.99 4.23
CA GLN A 263 -14.83 14.72 3.79
C GLN A 263 -13.57 14.22 4.50
N LEU A 264 -12.60 13.75 3.71
CA LEU A 264 -11.28 13.30 4.14
C LEU A 264 -10.19 14.31 3.77
N ALA A 265 -8.93 13.98 4.04
CA ALA A 265 -7.74 14.79 3.81
C ALA A 265 -7.80 16.17 4.52
N GLY A 266 -7.23 17.20 3.91
CA GLY A 266 -7.03 18.51 4.52
C GLY A 266 -5.67 18.63 5.19
N ASN A 267 -5.46 19.71 5.92
CA ASN A 267 -4.19 20.07 6.54
C ASN A 267 -3.67 19.00 7.50
N ALA A 268 -2.37 18.72 7.45
CA ALA A 268 -1.72 17.75 8.32
C ALA A 268 -0.33 18.22 8.75
N TYR A 269 0.11 17.77 9.93
CA TYR A 269 1.45 18.05 10.44
C TYR A 269 2.39 16.90 10.09
N TYR A 270 3.60 17.24 9.63
CA TYR A 270 4.71 16.33 9.41
C TYR A 270 5.98 16.94 10.00
N PHE A 271 6.62 16.24 10.92
CA PHE A 271 7.83 16.73 11.60
C PHE A 271 7.65 18.12 12.22
N GLY A 272 6.50 18.38 12.84
CA GLY A 272 6.14 19.65 13.47
C GLY A 272 5.79 20.79 12.49
N LYS A 273 5.79 20.56 11.17
CA LYS A 273 5.43 21.56 10.15
C LYS A 273 4.03 21.31 9.61
N LEU A 274 3.24 22.36 9.46
CA LEU A 274 1.92 22.30 8.82
C LEU A 274 2.08 22.21 7.30
N TYR A 275 1.43 21.23 6.71
CA TYR A 275 1.27 21.08 5.27
C TYR A 275 -0.18 21.32 4.90
N GLU A 276 -0.42 22.37 4.15
CA GLU A 276 -1.74 22.64 3.57
C GLU A 276 -2.02 21.65 2.44
N LYS A 277 -3.14 20.95 2.54
CA LYS A 277 -3.60 19.98 1.56
C LYS A 277 -5.07 20.24 1.21
N PRO A 278 -5.46 20.04 -0.05
CA PRO A 278 -6.87 20.09 -0.41
C PRO A 278 -7.65 18.99 0.33
N THR A 279 -8.93 19.22 0.53
CA THR A 279 -9.86 18.22 1.02
C THR A 279 -10.32 17.30 -0.10
N ILE A 280 -10.80 16.11 0.24
CA ILE A 280 -11.31 15.08 -0.67
C ILE A 280 -12.70 14.68 -0.19
N GLY A 281 -13.69 14.71 -1.09
CA GLY A 281 -15.09 14.43 -0.77
C GLY A 281 -15.86 15.64 -0.27
N ASP A 282 -17.15 15.44 -0.09
CA ASP A 282 -18.10 16.43 0.41
C ASP A 282 -18.50 16.10 1.86
N PRO A 283 -18.65 17.09 2.76
CA PRO A 283 -19.06 16.85 4.14
C PRO A 283 -20.59 16.64 4.23
N ILE A 284 -21.11 15.59 3.57
CA ILE A 284 -22.54 15.26 3.55
C ILE A 284 -23.00 14.86 4.95
N ARG A 285 -22.16 14.10 5.66
CA ARG A 285 -22.33 13.81 7.08
C ARG A 285 -21.00 13.97 7.84
N PRO A 286 -21.03 14.08 9.16
CA PRO A 286 -19.82 14.08 9.97
C PRO A 286 -19.11 12.72 9.89
N VAL A 287 -17.78 12.76 10.07
CA VAL A 287 -16.97 11.54 10.24
C VAL A 287 -17.23 10.94 11.61
N GLU A 288 -17.48 9.65 11.66
CA GLU A 288 -17.76 8.87 12.86
C GLU A 288 -16.72 7.76 13.02
N ILE A 289 -16.49 7.30 14.24
CA ILE A 289 -15.53 6.20 14.51
C ILE A 289 -15.92 4.91 13.76
N GLU A 290 -17.20 4.71 13.49
CA GLU A 290 -17.78 3.62 12.71
C GLU A 290 -17.33 3.63 11.24
N ASP A 291 -16.74 4.73 10.76
CA ASP A 291 -16.21 4.78 9.40
C ASP A 291 -14.96 3.91 9.23
N ILE A 292 -14.24 3.58 10.31
CA ILE A 292 -13.13 2.64 10.26
C ILE A 292 -13.61 1.22 9.89
N PRO A 293 -14.57 0.60 10.58
CA PRO A 293 -15.12 -0.70 10.15
C PRO A 293 -15.86 -0.63 8.82
N ARG A 294 -16.52 0.49 8.47
CA ARG A 294 -17.14 0.69 7.14
C ARG A 294 -16.07 0.69 6.04
N ALA A 295 -14.96 1.41 6.22
CA ALA A 295 -13.82 1.42 5.30
C ALA A 295 -13.22 0.01 5.11
N ASN A 296 -13.08 -0.76 6.18
CA ASN A 296 -12.61 -2.14 6.11
C ASN A 296 -13.57 -3.06 5.34
N LYS A 297 -14.89 -2.84 5.46
CA LYS A 297 -15.88 -3.59 4.68
C LYS A 297 -15.71 -3.33 3.18
N LEU A 298 -15.51 -2.07 2.78
CA LEU A 298 -15.25 -1.69 1.40
C LEU A 298 -13.89 -2.20 0.92
N LEU A 299 -12.85 -2.13 1.75
CA LEU A 299 -11.53 -2.72 1.48
C LEU A 299 -11.66 -4.19 1.05
N TYR A 300 -12.33 -5.02 1.86
CA TYR A 300 -12.48 -6.45 1.56
C TYR A 300 -13.23 -6.69 0.25
N ALA A 301 -14.32 -5.97 0.01
CA ALA A 301 -15.05 -6.07 -1.26
C ALA A 301 -14.16 -5.71 -2.45
N THR A 302 -13.39 -4.61 -2.34
CA THR A 302 -12.44 -4.16 -3.37
C THR A 302 -11.37 -5.21 -3.64
N CYS A 303 -10.79 -5.80 -2.59
CA CYS A 303 -9.73 -6.80 -2.73
C CYS A 303 -10.22 -8.10 -3.34
N ILE A 304 -11.44 -8.56 -2.99
CA ILE A 304 -12.05 -9.76 -3.59
C ILE A 304 -12.30 -9.54 -5.09
N VAL A 305 -12.89 -8.40 -5.46
CA VAL A 305 -13.12 -8.06 -6.89
C VAL A 305 -11.79 -7.94 -7.63
N GLY A 306 -10.78 -7.32 -6.99
CA GLY A 306 -9.42 -7.23 -7.53
C GLY A 306 -8.77 -8.59 -7.75
N ALA A 307 -8.87 -9.51 -6.79
CA ALA A 307 -8.33 -10.86 -6.90
C ALA A 307 -8.96 -11.63 -8.08
N ILE A 308 -10.28 -11.52 -8.26
CA ILE A 308 -10.98 -12.12 -9.41
C ILE A 308 -10.49 -11.51 -10.72
N LEU A 309 -10.40 -10.18 -10.80
CA LEU A 309 -9.93 -9.46 -11.99
C LEU A 309 -8.51 -9.89 -12.38
N PHE A 310 -7.58 -9.91 -11.42
CA PHE A 310 -6.18 -10.21 -11.71
C PHE A 310 -5.93 -11.71 -11.93
N PHE A 311 -6.73 -12.58 -11.32
CA PHE A 311 -6.73 -13.98 -11.71
C PHE A 311 -7.17 -14.14 -13.18
N GLY A 312 -8.26 -13.48 -13.58
CA GLY A 312 -8.70 -13.46 -14.98
C GLY A 312 -7.65 -12.91 -15.94
N LEU A 313 -6.97 -11.82 -15.55
CA LEU A 313 -5.85 -11.25 -16.31
C LEU A 313 -4.69 -12.25 -16.47
N SER A 314 -4.33 -12.96 -15.39
CA SER A 314 -3.27 -13.97 -15.43
C SER A 314 -3.62 -15.13 -16.39
N VAL A 315 -4.88 -15.55 -16.41
CA VAL A 315 -5.36 -16.57 -17.34
C VAL A 315 -5.27 -16.07 -18.78
N LEU A 316 -5.77 -14.85 -19.04
CA LEU A 316 -5.74 -14.23 -20.37
C LEU A 316 -4.32 -14.09 -20.92
N LEU A 317 -3.40 -13.54 -20.12
CA LEU A 317 -2.00 -13.37 -20.53
C LEU A 317 -1.34 -14.71 -20.89
N LYS A 318 -1.64 -15.79 -20.16
CA LYS A 318 -1.08 -17.11 -20.42
C LYS A 318 -1.70 -17.82 -21.63
N THR A 319 -2.90 -17.44 -22.04
CA THR A 319 -3.56 -18.05 -23.23
C THR A 319 -3.19 -17.33 -24.52
N VAL A 320 -2.75 -16.06 -24.43
CA VAL A 320 -2.41 -15.21 -25.58
C VAL A 320 -0.90 -15.17 -25.86
N LEU A 321 -0.07 -15.33 -24.81
CA LEU A 321 1.40 -15.39 -24.88
C LEU A 321 1.89 -16.84 -24.76
#